data_740f1185151ceb3b17825425b189b879
#
_entry.id   740f1185151ceb3b17825425b189b879
#
_cell.length_a   1.000
_cell.length_b   1.000
_cell.length_c   1.000
_cell.angle_alpha   90.00
_cell.angle_beta   90.00
_cell.angle_gamma   90.00
#
_symmetry.space_group_name_H-M   'P 1'
#
loop_
_entity.id
_entity.type
_entity.pdbx_description
1 polymer ?
#
loop_
_entity_poly.entity_id
_entity_poly.type
_entity_poly.pdbx_seq_one_letter_code
_entity_poly.pdbx_strand_id
1 'polypeptide(L)'
;MAGEAVLGSVSQLWRYPASSLAGERQDAILVGPAGMAGDRMFGLVDTSDNEIARPDREAKWHKVPRIRTRLANDRDLEIAVPDGDWLSAPGAECDRAISAYLGFAASIRPFGRENAPPAYAGPVTAARYTKAPIHLLTTASLARLKALHPDGASDPRRFRPNIVVDMAAVEGSFPETEWIGRKLAIGELLLTISEPCRRCGFTIIAQDGFDNDPGILRNLVRHNAHNLGVYCTVDRPAGIKLGDAMHFL
;
A
#
# COMPACT_ATOMS: atom_id res chain seq x y z
N MET A 1 30.52 -2.85 22.20
CA MET A 1 29.85 -2.61 20.95
C MET A 1 28.98 -1.38 21.15
N ALA A 2 29.24 -0.28 20.44
CA ALA A 2 28.37 0.89 20.50
C ALA A 2 27.01 0.45 19.96
N GLY A 3 25.95 0.57 20.75
CA GLY A 3 24.59 0.28 20.33
C GLY A 3 24.26 1.19 19.16
N GLU A 4 23.83 0.62 18.04
CA GLU A 4 23.37 1.37 16.89
C GLU A 4 22.21 2.26 17.32
N ALA A 5 22.27 3.54 16.94
CA ALA A 5 21.26 4.51 17.32
C ALA A 5 19.90 4.12 16.70
N VAL A 6 18.88 4.01 17.53
CA VAL A 6 17.51 3.77 17.08
C VAL A 6 17.06 4.98 16.27
N LEU A 7 16.63 4.76 15.02
CA LEU A 7 16.11 5.79 14.13
C LEU A 7 14.64 6.10 14.39
N GLY A 8 13.89 5.10 14.82
CA GLY A 8 12.46 5.18 15.06
C GLY A 8 11.86 3.84 15.39
N SER A 9 10.55 3.74 15.43
CA SER A 9 9.82 2.50 15.66
C SER A 9 8.63 2.33 14.72
N VAL A 10 8.23 1.09 14.49
CA VAL A 10 7.06 0.77 13.66
C VAL A 10 5.80 1.32 14.33
N SER A 11 5.14 2.30 13.70
CA SER A 11 3.89 2.91 14.18
C SER A 11 2.64 2.39 13.48
N GLN A 12 2.79 1.94 12.24
CA GLN A 12 1.68 1.34 11.48
C GLN A 12 2.20 0.26 10.55
N LEU A 13 1.43 -0.81 10.44
CA LEU A 13 1.58 -1.85 9.43
C LEU A 13 0.32 -1.93 8.59
N TRP A 14 0.50 -1.94 7.27
CA TRP A 14 -0.61 -1.97 6.32
C TRP A 14 -0.44 -3.11 5.33
N ARG A 15 -1.48 -3.92 5.19
CA ARG A 15 -1.62 -4.91 4.14
C ARG A 15 -2.67 -4.45 3.13
N TYR A 16 -2.40 -4.63 1.85
CA TYR A 16 -3.32 -4.28 0.76
C TYR A 16 -3.61 -5.54 -0.06
N PRO A 17 -4.56 -6.40 0.34
CA PRO A 17 -4.81 -7.68 -0.33
C PRO A 17 -5.07 -7.55 -1.83
N ALA A 18 -5.75 -6.46 -2.25
CA ALA A 18 -6.01 -6.18 -3.64
C ALA A 18 -5.36 -4.85 -4.10
N SER A 19 -4.81 -4.86 -5.33
CA SER A 19 -4.25 -3.67 -5.95
C SER A 19 -5.28 -2.58 -6.12
N SER A 20 -4.92 -1.34 -5.82
CA SER A 20 -5.73 -0.13 -5.93
C SER A 20 -6.93 -0.01 -4.96
N LEU A 21 -7.33 -1.05 -4.26
CA LEU A 21 -8.37 -1.01 -3.23
C LEU A 21 -7.80 -0.56 -1.88
N ALA A 22 -8.66 -0.16 -0.94
CA ALA A 22 -8.24 0.19 0.42
C ALA A 22 -7.62 -1.02 1.11
N GLY A 23 -6.64 -0.77 1.97
CA GLY A 23 -5.96 -1.81 2.75
C GLY A 23 -6.54 -1.97 4.16
N GLU A 24 -5.92 -2.84 4.93
CA GLU A 24 -6.21 -3.12 6.33
C GLU A 24 -4.98 -2.90 7.21
N ARG A 25 -5.21 -2.51 8.45
CA ARG A 25 -4.15 -2.40 9.47
C ARG A 25 -3.84 -3.76 10.07
N GLN A 26 -2.57 -3.94 10.43
CA GLN A 26 -2.07 -5.12 11.13
C GLN A 26 -1.33 -4.69 12.39
N ASP A 27 -1.42 -5.47 13.48
CA ASP A 27 -0.60 -5.26 14.68
C ASP A 27 0.74 -5.99 14.58
N ALA A 28 0.76 -7.09 13.85
CA ALA A 28 1.95 -7.86 13.50
C ALA A 28 1.75 -8.56 12.16
N ILE A 29 2.84 -8.79 11.41
CA ILE A 29 2.78 -9.46 10.12
C ILE A 29 4.09 -10.16 9.77
N LEU A 30 4.01 -11.27 9.01
CA LEU A 30 5.16 -11.92 8.42
C LEU A 30 5.59 -11.20 7.13
N VAL A 31 6.90 -10.99 7.01
CA VAL A 31 7.53 -10.44 5.81
C VAL A 31 8.40 -11.53 5.19
N GLY A 32 7.98 -12.03 4.04
CA GLY A 32 8.71 -13.00 3.23
C GLY A 32 9.60 -12.32 2.17
N PRO A 33 10.33 -13.10 1.36
CA PRO A 33 11.20 -12.55 0.31
C PRO A 33 10.44 -11.70 -0.74
N ALA A 34 9.17 -12.00 -0.97
CA ALA A 34 8.31 -11.27 -1.91
C ALA A 34 7.54 -10.09 -1.26
N GLY A 35 7.79 -9.77 -0.01
CA GLY A 35 7.13 -8.72 0.77
C GLY A 35 6.18 -9.25 1.83
N MET A 36 5.24 -8.42 2.27
CA MET A 36 4.27 -8.80 3.32
C MET A 36 3.36 -9.93 2.87
N ALA A 37 3.12 -10.87 3.77
CA ALA A 37 2.20 -11.97 3.55
C ALA A 37 0.79 -11.43 3.20
N GLY A 38 0.21 -11.92 2.11
CA GLY A 38 -1.14 -11.52 1.67
C GLY A 38 -1.23 -10.16 0.97
N ASP A 39 -0.11 -9.46 0.74
CA ASP A 39 -0.12 -8.15 0.12
C ASP A 39 -0.23 -8.23 -1.41
N ARG A 40 -1.18 -7.48 -2.01
CA ARG A 40 -1.37 -7.32 -3.46
C ARG A 40 -1.45 -8.64 -4.24
N MET A 41 -2.24 -9.59 -3.71
CA MET A 41 -2.48 -10.89 -4.36
C MET A 41 -3.58 -10.83 -5.43
N PHE A 42 -4.43 -9.79 -5.39
CA PHE A 42 -5.60 -9.68 -6.26
C PHE A 42 -5.62 -8.36 -7.03
N GLY A 43 -6.32 -8.35 -8.16
CA GLY A 43 -6.61 -7.16 -8.95
C GLY A 43 -8.08 -7.08 -9.34
N LEU A 44 -8.58 -5.84 -9.47
CA LEU A 44 -9.91 -5.57 -10.01
C LEU A 44 -9.81 -5.40 -11.51
N VAL A 45 -10.70 -6.04 -12.25
CA VAL A 45 -10.68 -6.13 -13.72
C VAL A 45 -12.04 -5.68 -14.27
N ASP A 46 -12.05 -4.84 -15.30
CA ASP A 46 -13.22 -4.61 -16.15
C ASP A 46 -13.44 -5.86 -17.01
N THR A 47 -14.62 -6.48 -16.92
CA THR A 47 -14.88 -7.75 -17.62
C THR A 47 -15.18 -7.58 -19.09
N SER A 48 -15.40 -6.34 -19.57
CA SER A 48 -15.67 -6.08 -20.98
C SER A 48 -14.42 -6.13 -21.87
N ASP A 49 -13.28 -5.69 -21.33
CA ASP A 49 -12.02 -5.60 -22.06
C ASP A 49 -10.87 -6.36 -21.38
N ASN A 50 -11.12 -6.94 -20.18
CA ASN A 50 -10.15 -7.57 -19.28
C ASN A 50 -9.03 -6.64 -18.80
N GLU A 51 -9.23 -5.32 -18.86
CA GLU A 51 -8.26 -4.37 -18.31
C GLU A 51 -8.32 -4.31 -16.79
N ILE A 52 -7.15 -4.31 -16.18
CA ILE A 52 -7.00 -4.15 -14.73
C ILE A 52 -7.15 -2.69 -14.33
N ALA A 53 -7.73 -2.43 -13.17
CA ALA A 53 -7.98 -1.09 -12.64
C ALA A 53 -6.74 -0.17 -12.66
N ARG A 54 -6.91 1.03 -13.22
CA ARG A 54 -5.91 2.09 -13.34
C ARG A 54 -6.43 3.42 -12.79
N PRO A 55 -6.66 3.55 -11.48
CA PRO A 55 -7.19 4.80 -10.92
C PRO A 55 -6.34 6.02 -11.20
N ASP A 56 -5.02 5.83 -11.37
CA ASP A 56 -4.08 6.89 -11.71
C ASP A 56 -4.19 7.42 -13.14
N ARG A 57 -4.94 6.76 -14.03
CA ARG A 57 -5.04 7.09 -15.46
C ARG A 57 -6.46 7.27 -15.97
N GLU A 58 -7.42 6.57 -15.38
CA GLU A 58 -8.78 6.49 -15.92
C GLU A 58 -9.82 6.82 -14.86
N ALA A 59 -10.64 7.84 -15.14
CA ALA A 59 -11.64 8.35 -14.21
C ALA A 59 -12.69 7.31 -13.79
N LYS A 60 -13.00 6.31 -14.65
CA LYS A 60 -13.95 5.23 -14.31
C LYS A 60 -13.53 4.48 -13.04
N TRP A 61 -12.22 4.45 -12.72
CA TRP A 61 -11.65 3.76 -11.57
C TRP A 61 -11.50 4.63 -10.32
N HIS A 62 -11.86 5.92 -10.34
CA HIS A 62 -11.63 6.83 -9.20
C HIS A 62 -12.40 6.45 -7.94
N LYS A 63 -13.44 5.61 -8.05
CA LYS A 63 -14.19 5.07 -6.90
C LYS A 63 -13.48 3.89 -6.21
N VAL A 64 -12.55 3.23 -6.90
CA VAL A 64 -11.91 1.97 -6.45
C VAL A 64 -11.18 2.10 -5.11
N PRO A 65 -10.44 3.20 -4.80
CA PRO A 65 -9.76 3.34 -3.51
C PRO A 65 -10.69 3.40 -2.27
N ARG A 66 -12.00 3.51 -2.46
CA ARG A 66 -13.00 3.45 -1.37
C ARG A 66 -13.53 2.05 -1.09
N ILE A 67 -13.23 1.09 -1.95
CA ILE A 67 -13.62 -0.32 -1.73
C ILE A 67 -12.65 -0.90 -0.69
N ARG A 68 -13.18 -1.34 0.44
CA ARG A 68 -12.40 -1.91 1.55
C ARG A 68 -12.04 -3.36 1.27
N THR A 69 -10.86 -3.78 1.71
CA THR A 69 -10.42 -5.18 1.63
C THR A 69 -9.80 -5.64 2.94
N ARG A 70 -9.96 -6.93 3.25
CA ARG A 70 -9.26 -7.61 4.33
C ARG A 70 -9.03 -9.08 3.98
N LEU A 71 -8.12 -9.73 4.67
CA LEU A 71 -7.98 -11.19 4.64
C LEU A 71 -8.52 -11.77 5.96
N ALA A 72 -9.66 -12.42 5.92
CA ALA A 72 -10.14 -13.21 7.03
C ALA A 72 -9.18 -14.43 7.21
N ASN A 73 -8.83 -14.71 8.48
CA ASN A 73 -7.88 -15.79 8.83
C ASN A 73 -6.55 -15.71 8.04
N ASP A 74 -6.11 -14.51 7.67
CA ASP A 74 -4.90 -14.24 6.86
C ASP A 74 -4.88 -14.92 5.47
N ARG A 75 -6.02 -15.35 4.96
CA ARG A 75 -6.10 -16.15 3.75
C ARG A 75 -7.29 -15.83 2.86
N ASP A 76 -8.46 -15.66 3.43
CA ASP A 76 -9.72 -15.55 2.68
C ASP A 76 -10.03 -14.07 2.40
N LEU A 77 -9.96 -13.67 1.13
CA LEU A 77 -10.25 -12.29 0.74
C LEU A 77 -11.72 -11.95 0.99
N GLU A 78 -11.96 -10.87 1.69
CA GLU A 78 -13.25 -10.23 1.82
C GLU A 78 -13.20 -8.79 1.34
N ILE A 79 -14.28 -8.34 0.72
CA ILE A 79 -14.42 -7.00 0.14
C ILE A 79 -15.74 -6.39 0.61
N ALA A 80 -15.70 -5.08 0.90
CA ALA A 80 -16.91 -4.29 1.14
C ALA A 80 -16.86 -3.00 0.33
N VAL A 81 -17.88 -2.76 -0.50
CA VAL A 81 -18.13 -1.44 -1.09
C VAL A 81 -18.57 -0.46 0.02
N PRO A 82 -18.47 0.88 -0.18
CA PRO A 82 -18.99 1.83 0.79
C PRO A 82 -20.45 1.50 1.18
N ASP A 83 -20.73 1.56 2.50
CA ASP A 83 -22.03 1.26 3.09
C ASP A 83 -22.56 -0.18 2.88
N GLY A 84 -21.74 -1.06 2.28
CA GLY A 84 -22.08 -2.47 2.05
C GLY A 84 -21.45 -3.42 3.07
N ASP A 85 -21.98 -4.64 3.10
CA ASP A 85 -21.48 -5.75 3.92
C ASP A 85 -20.17 -6.32 3.38
N TRP A 86 -19.46 -7.07 4.24
CA TRP A 86 -18.31 -7.84 3.85
C TRP A 86 -18.74 -9.09 3.06
N LEU A 87 -18.24 -9.22 1.86
CA LEU A 87 -18.52 -10.33 0.94
C LEU A 87 -17.25 -11.12 0.63
N SER A 88 -17.36 -12.43 0.61
CA SER A 88 -16.25 -13.31 0.19
C SER A 88 -15.87 -13.05 -1.26
N ALA A 89 -14.56 -12.98 -1.53
CA ALA A 89 -14.00 -12.72 -2.84
C ALA A 89 -12.82 -13.68 -3.14
N PRO A 90 -12.58 -14.02 -4.41
CA PRO A 90 -13.41 -13.73 -5.58
C PRO A 90 -14.69 -14.53 -5.59
N GLY A 91 -15.79 -13.94 -6.08
CA GLY A 91 -17.09 -14.60 -6.13
C GLY A 91 -18.17 -13.76 -6.81
N ALA A 92 -19.23 -14.42 -7.33
CA ALA A 92 -20.27 -13.75 -8.11
C ALA A 92 -21.05 -12.69 -7.33
N GLU A 93 -21.24 -12.85 -6.03
CA GLU A 93 -21.93 -11.87 -5.19
C GLU A 93 -21.07 -10.61 -5.01
N CYS A 94 -19.80 -10.78 -4.70
CA CYS A 94 -18.82 -9.71 -4.62
C CYS A 94 -18.72 -8.95 -5.95
N ASP A 95 -18.61 -9.66 -7.07
CA ASP A 95 -18.52 -9.03 -8.41
C ASP A 95 -19.78 -8.21 -8.75
N ARG A 96 -20.99 -8.69 -8.37
CA ARG A 96 -22.23 -7.92 -8.54
C ARG A 96 -22.23 -6.64 -7.70
N ALA A 97 -21.82 -6.72 -6.44
CA ALA A 97 -21.76 -5.56 -5.55
C ALA A 97 -20.78 -4.50 -6.07
N ILE A 98 -19.58 -4.92 -6.48
CA ILE A 98 -18.56 -4.04 -7.07
C ILE A 98 -19.07 -3.40 -8.37
N SER A 99 -19.67 -4.21 -9.27
CA SER A 99 -20.19 -3.71 -10.55
C SER A 99 -21.30 -2.68 -10.35
N ALA A 100 -22.22 -2.92 -9.42
CA ALA A 100 -23.26 -1.96 -9.07
C ALA A 100 -22.70 -0.65 -8.52
N TYR A 101 -21.68 -0.72 -7.65
CA TYR A 101 -21.01 0.46 -7.09
C TYR A 101 -20.24 1.26 -8.13
N LEU A 102 -19.52 0.60 -9.03
CA LEU A 102 -18.73 1.26 -10.07
C LEU A 102 -19.59 1.78 -11.24
N GLY A 103 -20.69 1.08 -11.56
CA GLY A 103 -21.57 1.37 -12.69
C GLY A 103 -21.17 0.69 -14.01
N PHE A 104 -20.27 -0.31 -13.93
CA PHE A 104 -19.87 -1.15 -15.08
C PHE A 104 -19.46 -2.55 -14.59
N ALA A 105 -19.40 -3.51 -15.48
CA ALA A 105 -19.10 -4.90 -15.15
C ALA A 105 -17.62 -5.06 -14.70
N ALA A 106 -17.41 -5.45 -13.46
CA ALA A 106 -16.09 -5.63 -12.87
C ALA A 106 -16.01 -6.90 -12.01
N SER A 107 -14.82 -7.49 -11.92
CA SER A 107 -14.56 -8.72 -11.20
C SER A 107 -13.22 -8.66 -10.48
N ILE A 108 -13.15 -9.19 -9.25
CA ILE A 108 -11.91 -9.43 -8.53
C ILE A 108 -11.29 -10.73 -9.02
N ARG A 109 -10.01 -10.67 -9.40
CA ARG A 109 -9.26 -11.84 -9.87
C ARG A 109 -7.92 -11.96 -9.16
N PRO A 110 -7.47 -13.19 -8.80
CA PRO A 110 -6.13 -13.40 -8.27
C PRO A 110 -5.07 -13.11 -9.35
N PHE A 111 -3.92 -12.61 -8.91
CA PHE A 111 -2.72 -12.51 -9.74
C PHE A 111 -2.04 -13.87 -9.82
N GLY A 112 -2.27 -14.59 -10.91
CA GLY A 112 -1.78 -15.96 -11.09
C GLY A 112 -2.58 -17.00 -10.29
N ARG A 113 -2.34 -18.27 -10.60
CA ARG A 113 -3.00 -19.41 -9.91
C ARG A 113 -2.47 -19.63 -8.50
N GLU A 114 -1.26 -19.24 -8.22
CA GLU A 114 -0.60 -19.33 -6.91
C GLU A 114 -1.28 -18.49 -5.84
N ASN A 115 -1.97 -17.41 -6.24
CA ASN A 115 -2.72 -16.53 -5.34
C ASN A 115 -4.23 -16.87 -5.28
N ALA A 116 -4.66 -17.84 -6.07
CA ALA A 116 -6.07 -18.23 -6.09
C ALA A 116 -6.44 -19.06 -4.86
N PRO A 117 -7.65 -18.87 -4.29
CA PRO A 117 -8.18 -19.79 -3.27
C PRO A 117 -8.21 -21.23 -3.78
N PRO A 118 -8.03 -22.25 -2.91
CA PRO A 118 -7.91 -23.66 -3.33
C PRO A 118 -9.03 -24.18 -4.23
N ALA A 119 -10.27 -23.75 -4.02
CA ALA A 119 -11.44 -24.16 -4.80
C ALA A 119 -11.78 -23.21 -5.97
N TYR A 120 -10.96 -22.17 -6.21
CA TYR A 120 -11.26 -21.17 -7.22
C TYR A 120 -10.93 -21.66 -8.62
N ALA A 121 -11.94 -21.91 -9.44
CA ALA A 121 -11.83 -22.31 -10.84
C ALA A 121 -11.98 -21.14 -11.84
N GLY A 122 -12.22 -19.93 -11.34
CA GLY A 122 -12.45 -18.73 -12.16
C GLY A 122 -11.20 -18.20 -12.87
N PRO A 123 -11.32 -17.11 -13.63
CA PRO A 123 -10.22 -16.50 -14.36
C PRO A 123 -9.20 -15.86 -13.43
N VAL A 124 -7.93 -15.92 -13.79
CA VAL A 124 -6.83 -15.17 -13.15
C VAL A 124 -6.43 -13.97 -14.00
N THR A 125 -5.65 -13.07 -13.44
CA THR A 125 -5.07 -11.93 -14.16
C THR A 125 -3.58 -11.79 -13.83
N ALA A 126 -2.89 -10.86 -14.48
CA ALA A 126 -1.49 -10.57 -14.22
C ALA A 126 -1.35 -9.17 -13.62
N ALA A 127 -0.39 -8.99 -12.72
CA ALA A 127 -0.06 -7.67 -12.21
C ALA A 127 0.50 -6.79 -13.35
N ARG A 128 0.13 -5.50 -13.35
CA ARG A 128 0.59 -4.53 -14.38
C ARG A 128 2.07 -4.17 -14.27
N TYR A 129 2.66 -4.39 -13.14
CA TYR A 129 4.05 -4.04 -12.85
C TYR A 129 4.62 -4.99 -11.81
N THR A 130 5.94 -5.14 -11.82
CA THR A 130 6.62 -5.87 -10.76
C THR A 130 6.49 -5.07 -9.45
N LYS A 131 5.96 -5.71 -8.44
CA LYS A 131 5.79 -5.13 -7.11
C LYS A 131 7.16 -5.04 -6.41
N ALA A 132 7.51 -3.86 -5.89
CA ALA A 132 8.58 -3.78 -4.90
C ALA A 132 8.10 -4.48 -3.61
N PRO A 133 8.94 -5.29 -2.96
CA PRO A 133 8.52 -6.09 -1.82
C PRO A 133 7.92 -5.28 -0.67
N ILE A 134 8.55 -4.15 -0.31
CA ILE A 134 8.13 -3.30 0.82
C ILE A 134 8.15 -1.84 0.40
N HIS A 135 7.10 -1.09 0.75
CA HIS A 135 7.08 0.37 0.77
C HIS A 135 7.17 0.84 2.21
N LEU A 136 8.25 1.53 2.56
CA LEU A 136 8.48 2.13 3.87
C LEU A 136 8.31 3.65 3.78
N LEU A 137 7.62 4.22 4.77
CA LEU A 137 7.34 5.65 4.88
C LEU A 137 7.57 6.09 6.33
N THR A 138 8.03 7.33 6.55
CA THR A 138 8.24 7.87 7.90
C THR A 138 7.17 8.91 8.28
N THR A 139 6.91 9.05 9.58
CA THR A 139 6.07 10.15 10.09
C THR A 139 6.73 11.50 9.87
N ALA A 140 8.06 11.57 9.81
CA ALA A 140 8.81 12.78 9.47
C ALA A 140 8.48 13.30 8.06
N SER A 141 8.45 12.42 7.05
CA SER A 141 8.06 12.78 5.69
C SER A 141 6.59 13.17 5.57
N LEU A 142 5.70 12.53 6.31
CA LEU A 142 4.29 12.93 6.37
C LEU A 142 4.14 14.32 7.01
N ALA A 143 4.88 14.60 8.10
CA ALA A 143 4.90 15.91 8.75
C ALA A 143 5.46 16.99 7.81
N ARG A 144 6.53 16.68 7.05
CA ARG A 144 7.07 17.59 6.05
C ARG A 144 6.06 17.91 4.95
N LEU A 145 5.36 16.90 4.42
CA LEU A 145 4.31 17.11 3.42
C LEU A 145 3.17 17.95 3.99
N LYS A 146 2.75 17.70 5.25
CA LYS A 146 1.72 18.51 5.94
C LYS A 146 2.16 19.97 6.11
N ALA A 147 3.42 20.22 6.42
CA ALA A 147 3.96 21.58 6.52
C ALA A 147 3.96 22.31 5.16
N LEU A 148 4.23 21.59 4.06
CA LEU A 148 4.17 22.14 2.69
C LEU A 148 2.75 22.33 2.16
N HIS A 149 1.78 21.59 2.70
CA HIS A 149 0.38 21.63 2.30
C HIS A 149 -0.55 21.51 3.53
N PRO A 150 -0.68 22.59 4.33
CA PRO A 150 -1.39 22.58 5.61
C PRO A 150 -2.84 22.14 5.52
N ASP A 151 -3.54 22.48 4.44
CA ASP A 151 -4.94 22.11 4.22
C ASP A 151 -5.12 20.67 3.68
N GLY A 152 -4.05 20.06 3.20
CA GLY A 152 -4.06 18.71 2.62
C GLY A 152 -4.07 17.59 3.67
N ALA A 153 -4.68 16.49 3.33
CA ALA A 153 -4.65 15.26 4.13
C ALA A 153 -3.37 14.45 3.84
N SER A 154 -2.34 14.62 4.66
CA SER A 154 -1.10 13.83 4.61
C SER A 154 -1.27 12.46 5.29
N ASP A 155 -2.37 11.77 4.99
CA ASP A 155 -2.69 10.46 5.54
C ASP A 155 -1.89 9.36 4.81
N PRO A 156 -1.24 8.42 5.52
CA PRO A 156 -0.45 7.36 4.89
C PRO A 156 -1.25 6.50 3.91
N ARG A 157 -2.56 6.34 4.09
CA ARG A 157 -3.43 5.57 3.17
C ARG A 157 -3.37 6.08 1.74
N ARG A 158 -3.19 7.40 1.51
CA ARG A 158 -2.98 7.97 0.16
C ARG A 158 -1.77 7.36 -0.56
N PHE A 159 -0.74 7.02 0.20
CA PHE A 159 0.55 6.59 -0.30
C PHE A 159 0.73 5.07 -0.27
N ARG A 160 -0.16 4.36 0.45
CA ARG A 160 -0.18 2.90 0.52
C ARG A 160 1.15 2.28 0.97
N PRO A 161 1.78 2.76 2.07
CA PRO A 161 2.96 2.13 2.63
C PRO A 161 2.61 0.78 3.26
N ASN A 162 3.58 -0.12 3.29
CA ASN A 162 3.48 -1.35 4.07
C ASN A 162 3.90 -1.09 5.52
N ILE A 163 4.95 -0.29 5.72
CA ILE A 163 5.50 0.05 7.03
C ILE A 163 5.52 1.56 7.18
N VAL A 164 4.94 2.08 8.25
CA VAL A 164 5.13 3.46 8.68
C VAL A 164 5.97 3.46 9.95
N VAL A 165 7.08 4.19 9.90
CA VAL A 165 8.00 4.32 11.04
C VAL A 165 7.79 5.69 11.68
N ASP A 166 7.54 5.67 12.99
CA ASP A 166 7.54 6.90 13.79
C ASP A 166 8.98 7.31 14.09
N MET A 167 9.32 8.52 13.71
CA MET A 167 10.62 9.12 13.99
C MET A 167 10.51 10.63 14.12
N ALA A 168 11.49 11.23 14.79
CA ALA A 168 11.57 12.69 14.93
C ALA A 168 11.57 13.36 13.56
N ALA A 169 10.83 14.46 13.45
CA ALA A 169 10.85 15.29 12.25
C ALA A 169 12.27 15.83 11.99
N VAL A 170 12.67 15.76 10.73
CA VAL A 170 13.93 16.37 10.26
C VAL A 170 13.55 17.61 9.47
N GLU A 171 14.00 18.77 9.95
CA GLU A 171 13.62 20.06 9.36
C GLU A 171 13.96 20.12 7.87
N GLY A 172 12.98 20.50 7.07
CA GLY A 172 13.16 20.73 5.64
C GLY A 172 13.31 19.48 4.75
N SER A 173 13.42 18.27 5.29
CA SER A 173 13.75 17.07 4.51
C SER A 173 12.65 16.01 4.44
N PHE A 174 12.85 15.07 3.52
CA PHE A 174 12.16 13.76 3.42
C PHE A 174 13.24 12.70 3.71
N PRO A 175 13.50 12.37 4.98
CA PRO A 175 14.75 11.75 5.42
C PRO A 175 15.03 10.39 4.76
N GLU A 176 14.02 9.57 4.53
CA GLU A 176 14.20 8.25 3.93
C GLU A 176 14.76 8.30 2.50
N THR A 177 14.64 9.43 1.79
CA THR A 177 15.18 9.58 0.43
C THR A 177 16.72 9.56 0.43
N GLU A 178 17.35 9.93 1.54
CA GLU A 178 18.80 9.94 1.72
C GLU A 178 19.36 8.56 2.10
N TRP A 179 18.49 7.58 2.35
CA TRP A 179 18.89 6.25 2.83
C TRP A 179 19.10 5.22 1.72
N ILE A 180 18.94 5.61 0.46
CA ILE A 180 19.08 4.69 -0.69
C ILE A 180 20.42 3.97 -0.66
N GLY A 181 20.38 2.65 -0.82
CA GLY A 181 21.53 1.75 -0.75
C GLY A 181 21.92 1.30 0.67
N ARG A 182 21.32 1.91 1.72
CA ARG A 182 21.59 1.49 3.10
C ARG A 182 20.76 0.27 3.48
N LYS A 183 21.24 -0.43 4.51
CA LYS A 183 20.56 -1.56 5.14
C LYS A 183 19.88 -1.12 6.43
N LEU A 184 18.67 -1.63 6.64
CA LEU A 184 17.86 -1.43 7.82
C LEU A 184 17.57 -2.74 8.52
N ALA A 185 17.53 -2.71 9.84
CA ALA A 185 16.94 -3.76 10.66
C ALA A 185 15.67 -3.24 11.35
N ILE A 186 14.61 -4.07 11.37
CA ILE A 186 13.38 -3.90 12.16
C ILE A 186 13.18 -5.22 12.91
N GLY A 187 13.51 -5.28 14.20
CA GLY A 187 13.63 -6.54 14.89
C GLY A 187 14.62 -7.48 14.17
N GLU A 188 14.15 -8.66 13.75
CA GLU A 188 14.97 -9.62 12.98
C GLU A 188 14.87 -9.44 11.46
N LEU A 189 13.94 -8.63 10.96
CA LEU A 189 13.80 -8.32 9.53
C LEU A 189 14.96 -7.47 9.05
N LEU A 190 15.64 -7.89 7.98
CA LEU A 190 16.66 -7.08 7.32
C LEU A 190 16.18 -6.65 5.93
N LEU A 191 16.33 -5.36 5.65
CA LEU A 191 15.93 -4.72 4.42
C LEU A 191 17.10 -3.96 3.79
N THR A 192 17.18 -3.95 2.47
CA THR A 192 17.99 -2.99 1.71
C THR A 192 17.07 -1.97 1.07
N ILE A 193 17.33 -0.68 1.29
CA ILE A 193 16.60 0.42 0.66
C ILE A 193 17.03 0.52 -0.79
N SER A 194 16.13 0.18 -1.73
CA SER A 194 16.47 0.02 -3.15
C SER A 194 16.32 1.30 -3.96
N GLU A 195 15.22 2.01 -3.77
CA GLU A 195 14.90 3.18 -4.59
C GLU A 195 13.84 4.08 -3.92
N PRO A 196 13.75 5.37 -4.34
CA PRO A 196 12.67 6.25 -3.90
C PRO A 196 11.32 5.76 -4.40
N CYS A 197 10.28 5.88 -3.58
CA CYS A 197 8.92 5.55 -4.01
C CYS A 197 8.30 6.73 -4.78
N ARG A 198 8.38 6.68 -6.11
CA ARG A 198 7.77 7.70 -6.97
C ARG A 198 6.25 7.64 -6.92
N ARG A 199 5.62 8.79 -6.73
CA ARG A 199 4.16 8.94 -6.60
C ARG A 199 3.51 9.28 -7.93
N CYS A 200 2.32 8.73 -8.15
CA CYS A 200 1.51 8.95 -9.36
C CYS A 200 0.17 9.60 -8.99
N GLY A 201 -0.69 9.79 -9.97
CA GLY A 201 -2.04 10.34 -9.82
C GLY A 201 -2.94 9.63 -8.81
N PHE A 202 -2.64 8.40 -8.42
CA PHE A 202 -3.39 7.70 -7.38
C PHE A 202 -3.43 8.48 -6.06
N THR A 203 -2.35 9.17 -5.69
CA THR A 203 -2.24 9.88 -4.42
C THR A 203 -3.16 11.09 -4.29
N ILE A 204 -3.68 11.61 -5.39
CA ILE A 204 -4.60 12.75 -5.40
C ILE A 204 -6.07 12.34 -5.34
N ILE A 205 -6.39 11.08 -5.60
CA ILE A 205 -7.77 10.59 -5.70
C ILE A 205 -8.42 10.59 -4.30
N ALA A 206 -9.71 10.93 -4.26
CA ALA A 206 -10.52 10.83 -3.05
C ALA A 206 -10.58 9.39 -2.54
N GLN A 207 -10.43 9.23 -1.22
CA GLN A 207 -10.54 7.96 -0.51
C GLN A 207 -11.51 8.13 0.65
N ASP A 208 -11.74 7.08 1.42
CA ASP A 208 -12.58 7.17 2.60
C ASP A 208 -11.94 8.10 3.65
N GLY A 209 -12.67 9.17 4.00
CA GLY A 209 -12.23 10.18 4.96
C GLY A 209 -11.43 11.36 4.39
N PHE A 210 -11.15 11.42 3.08
CA PHE A 210 -10.52 12.60 2.47
C PHE A 210 -10.82 12.77 0.98
N ASP A 211 -10.90 14.03 0.56
CA ASP A 211 -11.29 14.42 -0.79
C ASP A 211 -10.15 14.30 -1.82
N ASN A 212 -10.51 14.51 -3.09
CA ASN A 212 -9.54 14.64 -4.17
C ASN A 212 -8.66 15.89 -3.95
N ASP A 213 -7.33 15.71 -3.97
CA ASP A 213 -6.40 16.76 -3.63
C ASP A 213 -5.16 16.75 -4.54
N PRO A 214 -5.19 17.50 -5.67
CA PRO A 214 -4.04 17.65 -6.55
C PRO A 214 -2.84 18.36 -5.90
N GLY A 215 -3.05 19.09 -4.80
CA GLY A 215 -2.01 19.75 -4.03
C GLY A 215 -0.97 18.78 -3.48
N ILE A 216 -1.39 17.58 -3.10
CA ILE A 216 -0.48 16.53 -2.62
C ILE A 216 0.62 16.24 -3.64
N LEU A 217 0.26 15.84 -4.84
CA LEU A 217 1.25 15.49 -5.88
C LEU A 217 2.05 16.71 -6.35
N ARG A 218 1.40 17.87 -6.47
CA ARG A 218 2.07 19.14 -6.85
C ARG A 218 3.21 19.50 -5.88
N ASN A 219 2.99 19.36 -4.57
CA ASN A 219 4.01 19.62 -3.57
C ASN A 219 5.14 18.58 -3.62
N LEU A 220 4.82 17.30 -3.82
CA LEU A 220 5.84 16.27 -3.98
C LEU A 220 6.70 16.48 -5.24
N VAL A 221 6.08 16.91 -6.36
CA VAL A 221 6.82 17.31 -7.58
C VAL A 221 7.82 18.41 -7.28
N ARG A 222 7.35 19.47 -6.61
CA ARG A 222 8.14 20.69 -6.37
C ARG A 222 9.26 20.46 -5.36
N HIS A 223 9.04 19.65 -4.34
CA HIS A 223 9.91 19.57 -3.18
C HIS A 223 10.64 18.26 -2.98
N ASN A 224 10.26 17.17 -3.69
CA ASN A 224 10.88 15.85 -3.52
C ASN A 224 10.85 15.01 -4.82
N ALA A 225 11.00 15.62 -5.98
CA ALA A 225 11.09 14.94 -7.28
C ALA A 225 10.01 13.85 -7.49
N HIS A 226 8.77 14.09 -7.08
CA HIS A 226 7.62 13.16 -7.06
C HIS A 226 7.68 12.05 -6.00
N ASN A 227 8.68 11.99 -5.13
CA ASN A 227 8.87 10.86 -4.23
C ASN A 227 8.17 11.09 -2.89
N LEU A 228 7.72 10.00 -2.25
CA LEU A 228 7.38 9.93 -0.84
C LEU A 228 7.50 8.49 -0.36
N GLY A 229 8.36 8.30 0.64
CA GLY A 229 8.77 6.96 1.08
C GLY A 229 9.80 6.33 0.15
N VAL A 230 10.20 5.13 0.49
CA VAL A 230 11.19 4.32 -0.24
C VAL A 230 10.70 2.91 -0.44
N TYR A 231 11.17 2.28 -1.49
CA TYR A 231 11.03 0.84 -1.68
C TYR A 231 12.22 0.10 -1.08
N CYS A 232 11.94 -1.09 -0.54
CA CYS A 232 12.95 -1.95 0.04
C CYS A 232 12.84 -3.37 -0.50
N THR A 233 13.99 -4.01 -0.70
CA THR A 233 14.11 -5.47 -0.88
C THR A 233 14.31 -6.15 0.47
N VAL A 234 13.93 -7.42 0.56
CA VAL A 234 14.04 -8.22 1.78
C VAL A 234 15.31 -9.06 1.73
N ASP A 235 16.28 -8.76 2.60
CA ASP A 235 17.52 -9.52 2.72
C ASP A 235 17.37 -10.72 3.64
N ARG A 236 16.65 -10.52 4.78
CA ARG A 236 16.31 -11.59 5.74
C ARG A 236 14.84 -11.48 6.12
N PRO A 237 14.00 -12.44 5.76
CA PRO A 237 12.60 -12.52 6.16
C PRO A 237 12.44 -12.68 7.67
N ALA A 238 11.41 -12.02 8.24
CA ALA A 238 11.03 -12.19 9.65
C ALA A 238 9.62 -11.66 9.91
N GLY A 239 9.07 -11.96 11.09
CA GLY A 239 7.88 -11.29 11.62
C GLY A 239 8.24 -9.93 12.20
N ILE A 240 7.36 -8.95 11.99
CA ILE A 240 7.45 -7.61 12.60
C ILE A 240 6.13 -7.23 13.25
N LYS A 241 6.18 -6.34 14.24
CA LYS A 241 5.00 -5.85 14.97
C LYS A 241 5.11 -4.36 15.28
N LEU A 242 4.01 -3.78 15.67
CA LEU A 242 3.98 -2.41 16.18
C LEU A 242 4.96 -2.23 17.35
N GLY A 243 5.69 -1.14 17.36
CA GLY A 243 6.70 -0.80 18.37
C GLY A 243 8.09 -1.39 18.10
N ASP A 244 8.28 -2.26 17.13
CA ASP A 244 9.62 -2.77 16.79
C ASP A 244 10.54 -1.62 16.39
N ALA A 245 11.73 -1.59 17.00
CA ALA A 245 12.73 -0.55 16.73
C ALA A 245 13.35 -0.73 15.35
N MET A 246 13.60 0.40 14.69
CA MET A 246 14.31 0.48 13.41
C MET A 246 15.68 1.12 13.60
N HIS A 247 16.71 0.55 13.02
CA HIS A 247 18.07 1.08 13.02
C HIS A 247 18.80 0.75 11.71
N PHE A 248 19.86 1.48 11.40
CA PHE A 248 20.77 1.12 10.31
C PHE A 248 21.71 -0.02 10.72
N LEU A 249 22.21 -0.76 9.72
CA LEU A 249 23.29 -1.74 9.88
C LEU A 249 24.60 -1.18 9.36
#